data_5df92c6ba0595bcb487c79527f2e7f47
#
_entry.id   5df92c6ba0595bcb487c79527f2e7f47
#
_cell.length_a   1.000
_cell.length_b   1.000
_cell.length_c   1.000
_cell.angle_alpha   90.00
_cell.angle_beta   90.00
_cell.angle_gamma   90.00
#
_symmetry.space_group_name_H-M   'P 1'
#
loop_
_entity.id
_entity.type
_entity.pdbx_description
1 polymer ?
#
loop_
_entity_poly.entity_id
_entity_poly.type
_entity_poly.pdbx_seq_one_letter_code
_entity_poly.pdbx_strand_id
1 'polypeptide(L)'
;MIWWLALTFKRGAQPFKREQLEFMSLPQRVKLVEVGPRDGLQNEKSLVPAAVKIELVHRLQAAGLKEIEVTSFVSPKWVPQMADNAEVMAGIKRLPGVRYSVLTPNLKGFEAALDSKPDEIVVFAAASEAFSQKNINCSIAESIDRFAPVVAAARDADIYVRGAMSCSVGCPYEGDIAPERVSYLAGLMKGIGVQHVGVADTIGVGTPLKVQRAVEATLKHFDRNDISGHFHDTYGQALANTLICLQMGVWQFDTSVAGLGGCPYARGATGNVATEDVVYLLHGMGIETGIDLDLLIDAGQFISDFLGRATNSRAGKALFTKRQA
;
A
#
# COMPACT_ATOMS: atom_id res chain seq x y z
N MET A 1 -34.93 39.83 -34.40
CA MET A 1 -35.97 39.66 -33.34
C MET A 1 -35.46 38.49 -32.48
N ILE A 2 -34.69 38.78 -31.43
CA ILE A 2 -34.01 37.80 -30.58
C ILE A 2 -34.74 37.80 -29.23
N TRP A 3 -35.37 36.67 -28.91
CA TRP A 3 -36.09 36.50 -27.64
C TRP A 3 -35.07 36.04 -26.56
N TRP A 4 -34.88 36.89 -25.55
CA TRP A 4 -34.19 36.53 -24.29
C TRP A 4 -35.22 35.90 -23.34
N LEU A 5 -35.08 34.60 -23.06
CA LEU A 5 -35.75 33.94 -21.95
C LEU A 5 -34.95 34.18 -20.69
N ALA A 6 -35.44 35.09 -19.83
CA ALA A 6 -34.93 35.28 -18.50
C ALA A 6 -35.39 34.13 -17.61
N LEU A 7 -34.48 33.19 -17.29
CA LEU A 7 -34.67 32.21 -16.23
C LEU A 7 -34.51 32.92 -14.87
N THR A 8 -35.63 33.17 -14.23
CA THR A 8 -35.67 33.60 -12.83
C THR A 8 -35.26 32.48 -11.90
N PHE A 9 -34.01 32.51 -11.43
CA PHE A 9 -33.57 31.68 -10.30
C PHE A 9 -34.35 32.13 -9.06
N LYS A 10 -35.22 31.24 -8.55
CA LYS A 10 -35.83 31.41 -7.23
C LYS A 10 -34.70 31.40 -6.18
N ARG A 11 -34.45 32.57 -5.56
CA ARG A 11 -33.65 32.69 -4.35
C ARG A 11 -34.37 31.97 -3.21
N GLY A 12 -33.87 30.81 -2.84
CA GLY A 12 -34.40 29.98 -1.76
C GLY A 12 -33.41 28.92 -1.25
N ALA A 13 -32.13 28.99 -1.67
CA ALA A 13 -31.11 28.21 -1.02
C ALA A 13 -30.78 28.90 0.32
N GLN A 14 -31.19 28.29 1.42
CA GLN A 14 -30.70 28.68 2.74
C GLN A 14 -29.16 28.63 2.72
N PRO A 15 -28.44 29.61 3.29
CA PRO A 15 -27.00 29.54 3.38
C PRO A 15 -26.66 28.29 4.17
N PHE A 16 -25.81 27.44 3.57
CA PHE A 16 -25.21 26.29 4.26
C PHE A 16 -24.71 26.79 5.62
N LYS A 17 -25.29 26.28 6.69
CA LYS A 17 -24.82 26.62 8.03
C LYS A 17 -23.38 26.12 8.13
N ARG A 18 -22.47 27.01 8.43
CA ARG A 18 -21.03 26.79 8.63
C ARG A 18 -20.72 25.72 9.71
N GLU A 19 -21.71 25.37 10.51
CA GLU A 19 -21.66 24.39 11.59
C GLU A 19 -21.76 22.92 11.15
N GLN A 20 -22.01 22.62 9.86
CA GLN A 20 -22.03 21.25 9.33
C GLN A 20 -20.74 20.88 8.55
N LEU A 21 -19.79 21.77 8.46
CA LEU A 21 -18.42 21.49 8.08
C LEU A 21 -17.55 21.40 9.37
N GLU A 22 -17.89 20.55 10.30
CA GLU A 22 -16.83 19.87 11.03
C GLU A 22 -16.11 19.03 9.98
N PHE A 23 -15.17 19.65 9.29
CA PHE A 23 -14.07 18.92 8.67
C PHE A 23 -13.53 18.04 9.79
N MET A 24 -13.83 16.73 9.76
CA MET A 24 -13.16 15.78 10.62
C MET A 24 -11.70 16.15 10.54
N SER A 25 -11.08 16.46 11.67
CA SER A 25 -9.72 17.00 11.70
C SER A 25 -8.82 15.98 11.03
N LEU A 26 -8.34 16.31 9.83
CA LEU A 26 -7.43 15.45 9.08
C LEU A 26 -6.18 15.21 9.95
N PRO A 27 -5.55 14.06 9.85
CA PRO A 27 -4.31 13.80 10.55
C PRO A 27 -3.28 14.89 10.20
N GLN A 28 -2.59 15.44 11.19
CA GLN A 28 -1.53 16.43 10.95
C GLN A 28 -0.29 15.81 10.32
N ARG A 29 -0.10 14.51 10.53
CA ARG A 29 1.00 13.72 9.97
C ARG A 29 0.47 12.41 9.42
N VAL A 30 1.08 11.96 8.32
CA VAL A 30 0.82 10.67 7.67
C VAL A 30 2.11 9.86 7.62
N LYS A 31 2.00 8.56 7.87
CA LYS A 31 3.06 7.59 7.68
C LYS A 31 2.86 6.89 6.34
N LEU A 32 3.88 6.93 5.50
CA LEU A 32 3.93 6.15 4.26
C LEU A 32 4.85 4.95 4.44
N VAL A 33 4.34 3.78 4.05
CA VAL A 33 5.11 2.54 3.94
C VAL A 33 5.46 2.37 2.47
N GLU A 34 6.73 2.41 2.17
CA GLU A 34 7.21 2.25 0.80
C GLU A 34 7.32 0.77 0.45
N VAL A 35 6.45 0.31 -0.43
CA VAL A 35 6.41 -1.10 -0.85
C VAL A 35 7.04 -1.33 -2.24
N GLY A 36 7.57 -0.31 -2.87
CA GLY A 36 8.20 -0.38 -4.20
C GLY A 36 9.28 -1.44 -4.31
N PRO A 37 10.24 -1.53 -3.36
CA PRO A 37 11.31 -2.53 -3.43
C PRO A 37 10.81 -3.98 -3.38
N ARG A 38 9.69 -4.26 -2.69
CA ARG A 38 9.10 -5.60 -2.63
C ARG A 38 7.92 -5.74 -3.58
N ASP A 39 6.77 -5.16 -3.26
CA ASP A 39 5.52 -5.33 -4.00
C ASP A 39 5.61 -4.74 -5.41
N GLY A 40 6.21 -3.55 -5.48
CA GLY A 40 6.44 -2.85 -6.73
C GLY A 40 7.30 -3.65 -7.71
N LEU A 41 8.45 -4.13 -7.28
CA LEU A 41 9.38 -4.86 -8.14
C LEU A 41 8.99 -6.32 -8.36
N GLN A 42 8.22 -6.94 -7.47
CA GLN A 42 7.91 -8.37 -7.51
C GLN A 42 7.40 -8.86 -8.87
N ASN A 43 6.61 -8.04 -9.56
CA ASN A 43 5.97 -8.40 -10.82
C ASN A 43 6.68 -7.79 -12.06
N GLU A 44 7.85 -7.15 -11.87
CA GLU A 44 8.62 -6.64 -13.00
C GLU A 44 9.16 -7.80 -13.85
N LYS A 45 9.07 -7.64 -15.17
CA LYS A 45 9.48 -8.67 -16.13
C LYS A 45 11.00 -8.87 -16.18
N SER A 46 11.73 -7.77 -16.06
CA SER A 46 13.18 -7.76 -16.02
C SER A 46 13.68 -8.03 -14.61
N LEU A 47 14.60 -8.96 -14.44
CA LEU A 47 15.24 -9.17 -13.13
C LEU A 47 16.03 -7.93 -12.74
N VAL A 48 15.75 -7.42 -11.56
CA VAL A 48 16.45 -6.30 -10.95
C VAL A 48 17.54 -6.86 -10.04
N PRO A 49 18.82 -6.57 -10.29
CA PRO A 49 19.92 -7.07 -9.44
C PRO A 49 19.86 -6.54 -8.02
N ALA A 50 20.38 -7.30 -7.06
CA ALA A 50 20.44 -6.91 -5.65
C ALA A 50 21.08 -5.52 -5.45
N ALA A 51 22.15 -5.18 -6.15
CA ALA A 51 22.80 -3.89 -6.07
C ALA A 51 21.86 -2.71 -6.41
N VAL A 52 20.97 -2.89 -7.40
CA VAL A 52 19.98 -1.86 -7.78
C VAL A 52 18.89 -1.75 -6.72
N LYS A 53 18.42 -2.86 -6.16
CA LYS A 53 17.44 -2.86 -5.05
C LYS A 53 18.00 -2.19 -3.80
N ILE A 54 19.25 -2.49 -3.45
CA ILE A 54 19.97 -1.87 -2.33
C ILE A 54 20.07 -0.35 -2.53
N GLU A 55 20.50 0.08 -3.72
CA GLU A 55 20.62 1.51 -4.05
C GLU A 55 19.23 2.18 -4.00
N LEU A 56 18.18 1.52 -4.50
CA LEU A 56 16.81 2.04 -4.39
C LEU A 56 16.42 2.28 -2.93
N VAL A 57 16.66 1.31 -2.06
CA VAL A 57 16.38 1.45 -0.62
C VAL A 57 17.17 2.62 -0.02
N HIS A 58 18.45 2.78 -0.37
CA HIS A 58 19.25 3.90 0.11
C HIS A 58 18.72 5.27 -0.34
N ARG A 59 18.25 5.38 -1.59
CA ARG A 59 17.63 6.62 -2.09
C ARG A 59 16.30 6.93 -1.40
N LEU A 60 15.48 5.90 -1.14
CA LEU A 60 14.24 6.04 -0.39
C LEU A 60 14.49 6.50 1.06
N GLN A 61 15.51 5.95 1.72
CA GLN A 61 15.97 6.41 3.03
C GLN A 61 16.41 7.88 2.99
N ALA A 62 17.20 8.25 1.99
CA ALA A 62 17.67 9.63 1.81
C ALA A 62 16.52 10.61 1.56
N ALA A 63 15.47 10.17 0.87
CA ALA A 63 14.23 10.92 0.68
C ALA A 63 13.38 11.04 1.96
N GLY A 64 13.74 10.37 3.06
CA GLY A 64 13.05 10.50 4.35
C GLY A 64 12.06 9.37 4.69
N LEU A 65 11.93 8.35 3.84
CA LEU A 65 11.09 7.18 4.11
C LEU A 65 11.57 6.46 5.38
N LYS A 66 10.63 6.19 6.30
CA LYS A 66 10.91 5.56 7.61
C LYS A 66 10.37 4.15 7.73
N GLU A 67 9.52 3.73 6.81
CA GLU A 67 8.94 2.40 6.75
C GLU A 67 9.15 1.88 5.31
N ILE A 68 9.94 0.81 5.13
CA ILE A 68 10.29 0.27 3.81
C ILE A 68 10.11 -1.24 3.83
N GLU A 69 9.24 -1.74 2.96
CA GLU A 69 9.11 -3.17 2.71
C GLU A 69 10.16 -3.58 1.65
N VAL A 70 11.23 -4.19 2.14
CA VAL A 70 12.48 -4.33 1.37
C VAL A 70 12.43 -5.50 0.40
N THR A 71 11.90 -6.65 0.84
CA THR A 71 11.92 -7.90 0.06
C THR A 71 10.91 -8.91 0.58
N SER A 72 10.89 -10.11 0.00
CA SER A 72 10.10 -11.24 0.51
C SER A 72 10.91 -12.53 0.60
N PHE A 73 10.57 -13.37 1.58
CA PHE A 73 11.13 -14.70 1.76
C PHE A 73 10.21 -15.79 1.17
N VAL A 74 9.63 -15.49 0.01
CA VAL A 74 8.89 -16.44 -0.82
C VAL A 74 9.87 -17.33 -1.57
N SER A 75 9.47 -18.57 -1.86
CA SER A 75 10.31 -19.48 -2.64
C SER A 75 10.72 -18.87 -3.98
N PRO A 76 12.02 -18.87 -4.35
CA PRO A 76 12.52 -18.37 -5.64
C PRO A 76 11.88 -19.05 -6.86
N LYS A 77 11.33 -20.24 -6.69
CA LYS A 77 10.61 -20.95 -7.76
C LYS A 77 9.30 -20.24 -8.14
N TRP A 78 8.67 -19.54 -7.19
CA TRP A 78 7.43 -18.81 -7.40
C TRP A 78 7.66 -17.34 -7.72
N VAL A 79 8.67 -16.73 -7.07
CA VAL A 79 9.00 -15.31 -7.25
C VAL A 79 10.52 -15.17 -7.45
N PRO A 80 11.02 -15.44 -8.67
CA PRO A 80 12.45 -15.34 -8.98
C PRO A 80 13.03 -13.94 -8.69
N GLN A 81 12.21 -12.90 -8.85
CA GLN A 81 12.59 -11.50 -8.61
C GLN A 81 13.07 -11.26 -7.16
N MET A 82 12.61 -12.07 -6.19
CA MET A 82 12.96 -11.93 -4.77
C MET A 82 13.95 -13.02 -4.30
N ALA A 83 14.62 -13.69 -5.24
CA ALA A 83 15.57 -14.77 -4.90
C ALA A 83 16.81 -14.28 -4.15
N ASP A 84 17.16 -13.01 -4.30
CA ASP A 84 18.29 -12.30 -3.70
C ASP A 84 17.98 -11.65 -2.34
N ASN A 85 16.89 -12.06 -1.68
CA ASN A 85 16.39 -11.43 -0.46
C ASN A 85 17.44 -11.27 0.64
N ALA A 86 18.22 -12.32 0.94
CA ALA A 86 19.26 -12.28 1.96
C ALA A 86 20.41 -11.32 1.58
N GLU A 87 20.81 -11.31 0.30
CA GLU A 87 21.82 -10.39 -0.23
C GLU A 87 21.37 -8.94 -0.12
N VAL A 88 20.11 -8.64 -0.50
CA VAL A 88 19.54 -7.28 -0.38
C VAL A 88 19.49 -6.85 1.07
N MET A 89 18.97 -7.68 1.98
CA MET A 89 18.89 -7.35 3.40
C MET A 89 20.27 -7.14 4.05
N ALA A 90 21.28 -7.92 3.64
CA ALA A 90 22.64 -7.76 4.13
C ALA A 90 23.35 -6.51 3.55
N GLY A 91 22.99 -6.12 2.33
CA GLY A 91 23.62 -5.02 1.62
C GLY A 91 23.08 -3.63 1.99
N ILE A 92 21.88 -3.53 2.55
CA ILE A 92 21.33 -2.23 2.94
C ILE A 92 22.03 -1.67 4.17
N LYS A 93 22.42 -0.38 4.11
CA LYS A 93 22.89 0.36 5.29
C LYS A 93 21.68 0.78 6.12
N ARG A 94 21.42 0.06 7.19
CA ARG A 94 20.29 0.37 8.08
C ARG A 94 20.52 1.68 8.81
N LEU A 95 19.50 2.53 8.84
CA LEU A 95 19.53 3.82 9.52
C LEU A 95 18.69 3.79 10.80
N PRO A 96 19.12 4.45 11.88
CA PRO A 96 18.31 4.61 13.08
C PRO A 96 16.97 5.28 12.77
N GLY A 97 15.89 4.73 13.34
CA GLY A 97 14.54 5.24 13.13
C GLY A 97 13.92 4.92 11.77
N VAL A 98 14.54 4.05 10.97
CA VAL A 98 13.95 3.44 9.79
C VAL A 98 13.63 1.97 10.10
N ARG A 99 12.41 1.56 9.81
CA ARG A 99 11.93 0.18 9.96
C ARG A 99 11.98 -0.54 8.61
N TYR A 100 12.53 -1.73 8.61
CA TYR A 100 12.69 -2.58 7.43
C TYR A 100 11.82 -3.82 7.59
N SER A 101 10.75 -3.89 6.79
CA SER A 101 9.85 -5.03 6.79
C SER A 101 10.15 -6.00 5.65
N VAL A 102 9.76 -7.25 5.84
CA VAL A 102 9.86 -8.29 4.82
C VAL A 102 8.58 -9.14 4.80
N LEU A 103 8.16 -9.57 3.62
CA LEU A 103 7.03 -10.47 3.52
C LEU A 103 7.46 -11.92 3.74
N THR A 104 6.70 -12.65 4.59
CA THR A 104 6.94 -14.07 4.90
C THR A 104 5.68 -14.88 4.61
N PRO A 105 5.73 -15.87 3.68
CA PRO A 105 4.55 -16.62 3.25
C PRO A 105 4.19 -17.79 4.16
N ASN A 106 5.08 -18.22 5.04
CA ASN A 106 4.94 -19.37 5.92
C ASN A 106 6.10 -19.43 6.94
N LEU A 107 6.05 -20.39 7.87
CA LEU A 107 7.04 -20.53 8.92
C LEU A 107 8.48 -20.71 8.37
N LYS A 108 8.66 -21.50 7.31
CA LYS A 108 9.97 -21.66 6.66
C LYS A 108 10.53 -20.36 6.11
N GLY A 109 9.66 -19.53 5.50
CA GLY A 109 10.04 -18.20 5.02
C GLY A 109 10.39 -17.27 6.18
N PHE A 110 9.67 -17.36 7.28
CA PHE A 110 9.97 -16.61 8.51
C PHE A 110 11.31 -17.01 9.11
N GLU A 111 11.58 -18.31 9.27
CA GLU A 111 12.86 -18.82 9.78
C GLU A 111 14.03 -18.33 8.93
N ALA A 112 13.89 -18.35 7.59
CA ALA A 112 14.90 -17.82 6.69
C ALA A 112 15.08 -16.29 6.80
N ALA A 113 14.03 -15.56 7.18
CA ALA A 113 14.09 -14.12 7.36
C ALA A 113 14.79 -13.71 8.67
N LEU A 114 14.80 -14.55 9.69
CA LEU A 114 15.37 -14.21 11.02
C LEU A 114 16.83 -13.78 10.96
N ASP A 115 17.66 -14.44 10.15
CA ASP A 115 19.07 -14.09 9.98
C ASP A 115 19.26 -12.68 9.42
N SER A 116 18.26 -12.17 8.70
CA SER A 116 18.24 -10.81 8.14
C SER A 116 17.77 -9.74 9.16
N LYS A 117 17.36 -10.16 10.36
CA LYS A 117 16.89 -9.30 11.46
C LYS A 117 15.88 -8.25 11.01
N PRO A 118 14.73 -8.64 10.44
CA PRO A 118 13.69 -7.68 10.06
C PRO A 118 13.10 -7.02 11.31
N ASP A 119 12.70 -5.75 11.20
CA ASP A 119 11.99 -5.05 12.28
C ASP A 119 10.49 -5.41 12.29
N GLU A 120 9.99 -5.84 11.14
CA GLU A 120 8.60 -6.19 10.92
C GLU A 120 8.50 -7.30 9.87
N ILE A 121 7.56 -8.22 10.06
CA ILE A 121 7.16 -9.14 9.01
C ILE A 121 5.76 -8.82 8.50
N VAL A 122 5.54 -9.13 7.22
CA VAL A 122 4.23 -9.02 6.58
C VAL A 122 3.70 -10.42 6.27
N VAL A 123 2.51 -10.73 6.78
CA VAL A 123 1.69 -11.87 6.38
C VAL A 123 0.52 -11.37 5.54
N PHE A 124 -0.14 -12.22 4.78
CA PHE A 124 -1.21 -11.79 3.88
C PHE A 124 -2.31 -12.83 3.76
N ALA A 125 -3.54 -12.38 3.60
CA ALA A 125 -4.68 -13.22 3.25
C ALA A 125 -5.65 -12.41 2.38
N ALA A 126 -6.64 -13.05 1.79
CA ALA A 126 -7.58 -12.40 0.90
C ALA A 126 -9.01 -12.43 1.46
N ALA A 127 -9.79 -11.39 1.21
CA ALA A 127 -11.22 -11.36 1.53
C ALA A 127 -12.08 -12.13 0.50
N SER A 128 -11.45 -12.82 -0.45
CA SER A 128 -12.05 -13.61 -1.52
C SER A 128 -11.52 -15.05 -1.49
N GLU A 129 -12.41 -16.03 -1.42
CA GLU A 129 -12.03 -17.45 -1.48
C GLU A 129 -11.43 -17.82 -2.82
N ALA A 130 -12.02 -17.34 -3.93
CA ALA A 130 -11.47 -17.63 -5.26
C ALA A 130 -10.07 -17.04 -5.44
N PHE A 131 -9.80 -15.84 -4.90
CA PHE A 131 -8.47 -15.25 -4.95
C PHE A 131 -7.48 -16.03 -4.06
N SER A 132 -7.89 -16.43 -2.86
CA SER A 132 -7.06 -17.25 -1.97
C SER A 132 -6.65 -18.55 -2.65
N GLN A 133 -7.60 -19.28 -3.24
CA GLN A 133 -7.34 -20.50 -3.98
C GLN A 133 -6.37 -20.30 -5.16
N LYS A 134 -6.55 -19.22 -5.93
CA LYS A 134 -5.70 -18.93 -7.10
C LYS A 134 -4.31 -18.45 -6.72
N ASN A 135 -4.19 -17.65 -5.66
CA ASN A 135 -2.94 -17.02 -5.24
C ASN A 135 -2.05 -17.96 -4.40
N ILE A 136 -2.64 -18.67 -3.44
CA ILE A 136 -1.90 -19.48 -2.46
C ILE A 136 -2.40 -20.91 -2.30
N ASN A 137 -3.30 -21.35 -3.18
CA ASN A 137 -3.85 -22.69 -3.25
C ASN A 137 -4.39 -23.20 -1.89
N CYS A 138 -5.20 -22.38 -1.22
CA CYS A 138 -5.92 -22.74 -0.02
C CYS A 138 -7.11 -21.80 0.24
N SER A 139 -8.03 -22.22 1.10
CA SER A 139 -9.12 -21.38 1.59
C SER A 139 -8.62 -20.23 2.49
N ILE A 140 -9.48 -19.27 2.76
CA ILE A 140 -9.17 -18.19 3.73
C ILE A 140 -8.83 -18.79 5.09
N ALA A 141 -9.66 -19.74 5.60
CA ALA A 141 -9.42 -20.38 6.89
C ALA A 141 -8.08 -21.09 6.95
N GLU A 142 -7.78 -21.93 5.94
CA GLU A 142 -6.48 -22.61 5.85
C GLU A 142 -5.30 -21.65 5.74
N SER A 143 -5.47 -20.50 5.11
CA SER A 143 -4.41 -19.48 5.05
C SER A 143 -4.10 -18.92 6.45
N ILE A 144 -5.12 -18.68 7.25
CA ILE A 144 -4.96 -18.23 8.65
C ILE A 144 -4.29 -19.31 9.50
N ASP A 145 -4.66 -20.58 9.34
CA ASP A 145 -3.99 -21.70 10.01
C ASP A 145 -2.50 -21.80 9.66
N ARG A 146 -2.13 -21.48 8.41
CA ARG A 146 -0.73 -21.41 7.98
C ARG A 146 0.03 -20.22 8.58
N PHE A 147 -0.63 -19.09 8.79
CA PHE A 147 -0.01 -17.89 9.35
C PHE A 147 0.02 -17.87 10.88
N ALA A 148 -0.87 -18.56 11.56
CA ALA A 148 -0.89 -18.61 13.03
C ALA A 148 0.48 -18.99 13.65
N PRO A 149 1.18 -20.05 13.21
CA PRO A 149 2.51 -20.35 13.73
C PRO A 149 3.57 -19.29 13.37
N VAL A 150 3.45 -18.60 12.23
CA VAL A 150 4.35 -17.51 11.85
C VAL A 150 4.20 -16.33 12.81
N VAL A 151 2.95 -15.92 13.07
CA VAL A 151 2.62 -14.82 13.99
C VAL A 151 3.07 -15.15 15.42
N ALA A 152 2.87 -16.40 15.88
CA ALA A 152 3.35 -16.84 17.17
C ALA A 152 4.88 -16.77 17.29
N ALA A 153 5.60 -17.29 16.29
CA ALA A 153 7.06 -17.26 16.26
C ALA A 153 7.63 -15.83 16.17
N ALA A 154 6.98 -14.95 15.41
CA ALA A 154 7.36 -13.54 15.33
C ALA A 154 7.18 -12.81 16.67
N ARG A 155 6.07 -13.05 17.37
CA ARG A 155 5.83 -12.53 18.72
C ARG A 155 6.89 -13.01 19.71
N ASP A 156 7.25 -14.30 19.66
CA ASP A 156 8.27 -14.88 20.55
C ASP A 156 9.67 -14.31 20.26
N ALA A 157 9.90 -13.81 19.03
CA ALA A 157 11.11 -13.10 18.61
C ALA A 157 11.05 -11.57 18.78
N ASP A 158 9.97 -11.02 19.35
CA ASP A 158 9.71 -9.57 19.50
C ASP A 158 9.71 -8.82 18.14
N ILE A 159 9.22 -9.48 17.07
CA ILE A 159 9.10 -8.90 15.74
C ILE A 159 7.64 -8.48 15.50
N TYR A 160 7.45 -7.24 15.05
CA TYR A 160 6.12 -6.71 14.73
C TYR A 160 5.49 -7.44 13.53
N VAL A 161 4.19 -7.69 13.59
CA VAL A 161 3.47 -8.40 12.53
C VAL A 161 2.38 -7.52 11.91
N ARG A 162 2.54 -7.24 10.63
CA ARG A 162 1.53 -6.59 9.79
C ARG A 162 0.84 -7.61 8.88
N GLY A 163 -0.46 -7.48 8.70
CA GLY A 163 -1.26 -8.30 7.80
C GLY A 163 -1.75 -7.50 6.59
N ALA A 164 -1.59 -8.02 5.39
CA ALA A 164 -2.18 -7.46 4.19
C ALA A 164 -3.49 -8.20 3.85
N MET A 165 -4.61 -7.47 3.77
CA MET A 165 -5.93 -8.01 3.41
C MET A 165 -6.21 -7.75 1.93
N SER A 166 -5.79 -8.65 1.06
CA SER A 166 -6.02 -8.57 -0.39
C SER A 166 -7.51 -8.64 -0.73
N CYS A 167 -7.89 -8.02 -1.85
CA CYS A 167 -9.24 -8.02 -2.37
C CYS A 167 -10.30 -7.48 -1.38
N SER A 168 -9.95 -6.50 -0.55
CA SER A 168 -10.89 -5.95 0.44
C SER A 168 -12.06 -5.16 -0.19
N VAL A 169 -11.95 -4.76 -1.45
CA VAL A 169 -12.96 -3.91 -2.14
C VAL A 169 -13.52 -4.58 -3.39
N GLY A 170 -12.71 -5.44 -4.01
CA GLY A 170 -13.09 -6.16 -5.22
C GLY A 170 -12.09 -7.24 -5.57
N CYS A 171 -12.56 -8.27 -6.25
CA CYS A 171 -11.81 -9.45 -6.65
C CYS A 171 -11.91 -9.67 -8.16
N PRO A 172 -10.81 -10.04 -8.85
CA PRO A 172 -10.85 -10.29 -10.29
C PRO A 172 -11.68 -11.53 -10.68
N TYR A 173 -12.04 -12.37 -9.71
CA TYR A 173 -12.76 -13.63 -9.93
C TYR A 173 -14.19 -13.59 -9.38
N GLU A 174 -14.43 -12.92 -8.25
CA GLU A 174 -15.71 -12.86 -7.56
C GLU A 174 -16.44 -11.51 -7.75
N GLY A 175 -15.78 -10.51 -8.34
CA GLY A 175 -16.35 -9.16 -8.45
C GLY A 175 -16.33 -8.40 -7.13
N ASP A 176 -17.42 -7.75 -6.78
CA ASP A 176 -17.53 -6.94 -5.55
C ASP A 176 -17.43 -7.82 -4.30
N ILE A 177 -16.69 -7.34 -3.30
CA ILE A 177 -16.52 -8.01 -2.02
C ILE A 177 -17.38 -7.30 -0.96
N ALA A 178 -18.23 -8.07 -0.30
CA ALA A 178 -19.09 -7.56 0.77
C ALA A 178 -18.27 -7.18 2.01
N PRO A 179 -18.62 -6.07 2.70
CA PRO A 179 -17.91 -5.64 3.92
C PRO A 179 -17.86 -6.69 5.02
N GLU A 180 -18.84 -7.58 5.08
CA GLU A 180 -18.91 -8.69 6.04
C GLU A 180 -17.75 -9.69 5.84
N ARG A 181 -17.31 -9.89 4.59
CA ARG A 181 -16.15 -10.74 4.27
C ARG A 181 -14.85 -10.09 4.75
N VAL A 182 -14.74 -8.77 4.60
CA VAL A 182 -13.61 -7.99 5.13
C VAL A 182 -13.58 -8.06 6.66
N SER A 183 -14.73 -7.86 7.32
CA SER A 183 -14.83 -7.99 8.78
C SER A 183 -14.47 -9.41 9.26
N TYR A 184 -14.93 -10.43 8.56
CA TYR A 184 -14.58 -11.83 8.87
C TYR A 184 -13.06 -12.06 8.82
N LEU A 185 -12.41 -11.65 7.71
CA LEU A 185 -10.95 -11.78 7.58
C LEU A 185 -10.20 -10.98 8.64
N ALA A 186 -10.61 -9.72 8.90
CA ALA A 186 -10.00 -8.89 9.93
C ALA A 186 -10.10 -9.54 11.31
N GLY A 187 -11.27 -10.14 11.65
CA GLY A 187 -11.45 -10.88 12.89
C GLY A 187 -10.54 -12.09 13.01
N LEU A 188 -10.35 -12.85 11.93
CA LEU A 188 -9.44 -13.99 11.91
C LEU A 188 -7.97 -13.55 12.10
N MET A 189 -7.53 -12.49 11.39
CA MET A 189 -6.18 -11.95 11.55
C MET A 189 -5.94 -11.43 12.98
N LYS A 190 -6.91 -10.73 13.57
CA LYS A 190 -6.82 -10.29 14.97
C LYS A 190 -6.71 -11.47 15.93
N GLY A 191 -7.48 -12.53 15.66
CA GLY A 191 -7.53 -13.76 16.47
C GLY A 191 -6.21 -14.50 16.56
N ILE A 192 -5.38 -14.48 15.50
CA ILE A 192 -4.05 -15.08 15.50
C ILE A 192 -2.97 -14.14 16.04
N GLY A 193 -3.29 -12.88 16.36
CA GLY A 193 -2.38 -11.93 16.97
C GLY A 193 -1.69 -10.95 16.00
N VAL A 194 -2.18 -10.79 14.77
CA VAL A 194 -1.72 -9.72 13.87
C VAL A 194 -2.01 -8.37 14.52
N GLN A 195 -1.00 -7.48 14.51
CA GLN A 195 -1.02 -6.22 15.24
C GLN A 195 -1.56 -5.05 14.40
N HIS A 196 -1.34 -5.09 13.08
CA HIS A 196 -1.76 -4.07 12.13
C HIS A 196 -2.24 -4.70 10.83
N VAL A 197 -3.26 -4.11 10.17
CA VAL A 197 -3.75 -4.62 8.89
C VAL A 197 -3.86 -3.54 7.82
N GLY A 198 -3.46 -3.91 6.60
CA GLY A 198 -3.66 -3.09 5.40
C GLY A 198 -4.93 -3.51 4.65
N VAL A 199 -5.85 -2.56 4.44
CA VAL A 199 -7.05 -2.73 3.61
C VAL A 199 -6.65 -2.50 2.15
N ALA A 200 -6.62 -3.58 1.34
CA ALA A 200 -6.08 -3.51 -0.01
C ALA A 200 -7.16 -3.53 -1.11
N ASP A 201 -7.08 -2.55 -2.00
CA ASP A 201 -7.75 -2.55 -3.31
C ASP A 201 -6.79 -3.14 -4.35
N THR A 202 -6.66 -4.46 -4.34
CA THR A 202 -5.67 -5.23 -5.09
C THR A 202 -5.71 -5.04 -6.60
N ILE A 203 -6.86 -4.67 -7.16
CA ILE A 203 -7.03 -4.49 -8.60
C ILE A 203 -7.42 -3.06 -9.00
N GLY A 204 -7.49 -2.14 -8.04
CA GLY A 204 -7.75 -0.73 -8.24
C GLY A 204 -9.18 -0.38 -8.65
N VAL A 205 -10.19 -1.21 -8.30
CA VAL A 205 -11.62 -1.02 -8.63
C VAL A 205 -12.40 -0.29 -7.53
N GLY A 206 -11.73 0.01 -6.42
CA GLY A 206 -12.32 0.68 -5.27
C GLY A 206 -12.66 2.14 -5.59
N THR A 207 -13.87 2.53 -5.21
CA THR A 207 -14.27 3.93 -5.13
C THR A 207 -14.31 4.34 -3.67
N PRO A 208 -14.30 5.65 -3.34
CA PRO A 208 -14.28 6.12 -1.95
C PRO A 208 -15.32 5.47 -1.04
N LEU A 209 -16.57 5.29 -1.51
CA LEU A 209 -17.61 4.65 -0.71
C LEU A 209 -17.40 3.14 -0.50
N LYS A 210 -16.81 2.45 -1.47
CA LYS A 210 -16.46 1.02 -1.30
C LYS A 210 -15.33 0.88 -0.28
N VAL A 211 -14.29 1.70 -0.38
CA VAL A 211 -13.16 1.73 0.55
C VAL A 211 -13.63 2.10 1.96
N GLN A 212 -14.47 3.13 2.10
CA GLN A 212 -15.06 3.50 3.38
C GLN A 212 -15.70 2.30 4.07
N ARG A 213 -16.57 1.56 3.37
CA ARG A 213 -17.24 0.37 3.93
C ARG A 213 -16.27 -0.73 4.35
N ALA A 214 -15.20 -0.94 3.57
CA ALA A 214 -14.16 -1.91 3.91
C ALA A 214 -13.38 -1.50 5.17
N VAL A 215 -13.04 -0.21 5.31
CA VAL A 215 -12.37 0.34 6.50
C VAL A 215 -13.33 0.27 7.72
N GLU A 216 -14.60 0.66 7.57
CA GLU A 216 -15.61 0.52 8.64
C GLU A 216 -15.75 -0.92 9.12
N ALA A 217 -15.72 -1.88 8.19
CA ALA A 217 -15.77 -3.31 8.52
C ALA A 217 -14.52 -3.76 9.30
N THR A 218 -13.35 -3.23 8.97
CA THR A 218 -12.07 -3.52 9.63
C THR A 218 -12.00 -2.89 11.02
N LEU A 219 -12.55 -1.68 11.21
CA LEU A 219 -12.63 -0.96 12.49
C LEU A 219 -13.43 -1.70 13.56
N LYS A 220 -14.19 -2.74 13.20
CA LYS A 220 -14.83 -3.62 14.19
C LYS A 220 -13.85 -4.50 14.97
N HIS A 221 -12.63 -4.67 14.47
CA HIS A 221 -11.62 -5.57 15.02
C HIS A 221 -10.28 -4.90 15.34
N PHE A 222 -9.94 -3.81 14.64
CA PHE A 222 -8.71 -3.07 14.80
C PHE A 222 -8.99 -1.60 15.10
N ASP A 223 -8.13 -0.97 15.90
CA ASP A 223 -8.16 0.47 16.08
C ASP A 223 -7.68 1.16 14.81
N ARG A 224 -8.12 2.40 14.56
CA ARG A 224 -7.72 3.17 13.37
C ARG A 224 -6.22 3.36 13.23
N ASN A 225 -5.49 3.35 14.34
CA ASN A 225 -4.02 3.44 14.35
C ASN A 225 -3.34 2.17 13.87
N ASP A 226 -4.07 1.06 13.87
CA ASP A 226 -3.61 -0.27 13.46
C ASP A 226 -4.17 -0.67 12.07
N ILE A 227 -4.61 0.33 11.29
CA ILE A 227 -5.12 0.13 9.92
C ILE A 227 -4.33 1.02 8.97
N SER A 228 -3.93 0.45 7.82
CA SER A 228 -3.43 1.19 6.67
C SER A 228 -4.30 0.99 5.41
N GLY A 229 -4.22 1.95 4.50
CA GLY A 229 -4.76 1.81 3.14
C GLY A 229 -3.67 1.35 2.17
N HIS A 230 -3.99 0.40 1.29
CA HIS A 230 -3.12 -0.06 0.21
C HIS A 230 -3.92 -0.05 -1.09
N PHE A 231 -3.66 0.92 -1.97
CA PHE A 231 -4.51 1.16 -3.11
C PHE A 231 -3.75 1.08 -4.43
N HIS A 232 -4.28 0.28 -5.36
CA HIS A 232 -3.85 0.31 -6.76
C HIS A 232 -4.55 1.43 -7.51
N ASP A 233 -3.86 2.05 -8.47
CA ASP A 233 -4.35 3.22 -9.21
C ASP A 233 -4.84 2.88 -10.61
N THR A 234 -5.28 1.64 -10.85
CA THR A 234 -5.72 1.14 -12.14
C THR A 234 -6.77 2.04 -12.81
N TYR A 235 -7.72 2.52 -12.04
CA TYR A 235 -8.78 3.43 -12.53
C TYR A 235 -8.62 4.86 -12.02
N GLY A 236 -7.44 5.23 -11.52
CA GLY A 236 -7.15 6.59 -11.07
C GLY A 236 -7.89 6.99 -9.79
N GLN A 237 -8.30 6.03 -8.95
CA GLN A 237 -9.08 6.31 -7.75
C GLN A 237 -8.27 6.29 -6.46
N ALA A 238 -7.00 5.89 -6.51
CA ALA A 238 -6.21 5.66 -5.30
C ALA A 238 -6.04 6.92 -4.44
N LEU A 239 -5.86 8.12 -5.03
CA LEU A 239 -5.78 9.37 -4.28
C LEU A 239 -7.12 9.75 -3.63
N ALA A 240 -8.26 9.50 -4.30
CA ALA A 240 -9.58 9.71 -3.73
C ALA A 240 -9.85 8.72 -2.58
N ASN A 241 -9.38 7.47 -2.71
CA ASN A 241 -9.45 6.45 -1.67
C ASN A 241 -8.55 6.80 -0.48
N THR A 242 -7.37 7.36 -0.71
CA THR A 242 -6.50 7.90 0.34
C THR A 242 -7.19 9.03 1.09
N LEU A 243 -7.82 9.97 0.38
CA LEU A 243 -8.52 11.11 0.99
C LEU A 243 -9.67 10.67 1.89
N ILE A 244 -10.52 9.71 1.45
CA ILE A 244 -11.62 9.23 2.31
C ILE A 244 -11.08 8.54 3.56
N CYS A 245 -9.99 7.77 3.46
CA CYS A 245 -9.34 7.16 4.62
C CYS A 245 -8.79 8.21 5.61
N LEU A 246 -8.18 9.28 5.10
CA LEU A 246 -7.75 10.42 5.94
C LEU A 246 -8.92 11.05 6.69
N GLN A 247 -10.07 11.23 6.03
CA GLN A 247 -11.31 11.74 6.64
C GLN A 247 -11.87 10.79 7.72
N MET A 248 -11.59 9.49 7.62
CA MET A 248 -11.91 8.49 8.63
C MET A 248 -10.88 8.43 9.77
N GLY A 249 -9.80 9.22 9.67
CA GLY A 249 -8.70 9.26 10.64
C GLY A 249 -7.67 8.14 10.48
N VAL A 250 -7.67 7.40 9.38
CA VAL A 250 -6.58 6.50 9.01
C VAL A 250 -5.42 7.35 8.51
N TRP A 251 -4.22 7.09 9.00
CA TRP A 251 -3.05 7.93 8.76
C TRP A 251 -1.81 7.17 8.26
N GLN A 252 -1.99 5.90 7.91
CA GLN A 252 -0.94 5.06 7.34
C GLN A 252 -1.37 4.55 5.96
N PHE A 253 -0.44 4.62 4.98
CA PHE A 253 -0.71 4.18 3.61
C PHE A 253 0.51 3.47 3.03
N ASP A 254 0.26 2.37 2.33
CA ASP A 254 1.24 1.70 1.50
C ASP A 254 1.28 2.39 0.15
N THR A 255 2.48 2.74 -0.31
CA THR A 255 2.70 3.43 -1.58
C THR A 255 3.94 2.87 -2.27
N SER A 256 4.08 3.10 -3.56
CA SER A 256 5.20 2.57 -4.33
C SER A 256 5.85 3.66 -5.17
N VAL A 257 7.15 3.90 -4.96
CA VAL A 257 7.92 4.86 -5.74
C VAL A 257 7.75 4.61 -7.25
N ALA A 258 7.64 5.67 -8.03
CA ALA A 258 7.36 5.64 -9.47
C ALA A 258 6.07 4.88 -9.86
N GLY A 259 5.17 4.58 -8.92
CA GLY A 259 4.02 3.73 -9.14
C GLY A 259 4.40 2.33 -9.62
N LEU A 260 5.50 1.77 -9.05
CA LEU A 260 5.93 0.42 -9.36
C LEU A 260 4.88 -0.59 -8.94
N GLY A 261 4.78 -1.67 -9.69
CA GLY A 261 3.88 -2.78 -9.43
C GLY A 261 2.97 -3.07 -10.60
N GLY A 262 2.12 -4.03 -10.38
CA GLY A 262 1.11 -4.50 -11.30
C GLY A 262 0.35 -5.63 -10.62
N CYS A 263 -0.77 -6.01 -11.18
CA CYS A 263 -1.47 -7.19 -10.71
C CYS A 263 -1.43 -8.27 -11.79
N PRO A 264 -0.72 -9.39 -11.57
CA PRO A 264 -0.64 -10.47 -12.57
C PRO A 264 -2.01 -11.09 -12.83
N TYR A 265 -2.97 -10.90 -11.92
CA TYR A 265 -4.32 -11.44 -12.00
C TYR A 265 -5.33 -10.51 -12.68
N ALA A 266 -4.95 -9.24 -12.94
CA ALA A 266 -5.82 -8.26 -13.58
C ALA A 266 -5.10 -7.64 -14.79
N ARG A 267 -5.56 -7.99 -16.02
CA ARG A 267 -5.03 -7.39 -17.24
C ARG A 267 -5.26 -5.88 -17.24
N GLY A 268 -4.19 -5.11 -17.48
CA GLY A 268 -4.26 -3.65 -17.53
C GLY A 268 -4.19 -2.96 -16.18
N ALA A 269 -4.01 -3.70 -15.08
CA ALA A 269 -3.77 -3.10 -13.78
C ALA A 269 -2.43 -2.34 -13.77
N THR A 270 -2.45 -1.06 -13.40
CA THR A 270 -1.29 -0.17 -13.45
C THR A 270 -0.39 -0.28 -12.22
N GLY A 271 -0.82 -1.00 -11.18
CA GLY A 271 -0.05 -1.18 -9.94
C GLY A 271 -0.41 -0.19 -8.84
N ASN A 272 0.49 -0.12 -7.85
CA ASN A 272 0.32 0.70 -6.65
C ASN A 272 0.19 2.19 -6.97
N VAL A 273 -0.48 2.92 -6.09
CA VAL A 273 -0.43 4.38 -6.11
C VAL A 273 1.03 4.85 -5.93
N ALA A 274 1.43 5.82 -6.74
CA ALA A 274 2.78 6.35 -6.67
C ALA A 274 3.01 7.14 -5.37
N THR A 275 4.12 6.88 -4.69
CA THR A 275 4.49 7.59 -3.46
C THR A 275 4.58 9.09 -3.70
N GLU A 276 5.13 9.51 -4.83
CA GLU A 276 5.26 10.92 -5.21
C GLU A 276 3.88 11.60 -5.35
N ASP A 277 2.88 10.89 -5.90
CA ASP A 277 1.52 11.45 -6.08
C ASP A 277 0.83 11.64 -4.73
N VAL A 278 1.01 10.68 -3.81
CA VAL A 278 0.46 10.76 -2.44
C VAL A 278 1.18 11.85 -1.64
N VAL A 279 2.52 11.95 -1.71
CA VAL A 279 3.29 13.01 -1.05
C VAL A 279 2.88 14.38 -1.57
N TYR A 280 2.71 14.54 -2.89
CA TYR A 280 2.24 15.78 -3.49
C TYR A 280 0.86 16.20 -2.97
N LEU A 281 -0.09 15.25 -2.88
CA LEU A 281 -1.42 15.48 -2.30
C LEU A 281 -1.31 15.95 -0.84
N LEU A 282 -0.57 15.21 -0.02
CA LEU A 282 -0.46 15.47 1.42
C LEU A 282 0.22 16.81 1.71
N HIS A 283 1.32 17.13 1.00
CA HIS A 283 1.98 18.43 1.13
C HIS A 283 1.07 19.59 0.71
N GLY A 284 0.29 19.41 -0.39
CA GLY A 284 -0.70 20.39 -0.82
C GLY A 284 -1.82 20.63 0.19
N MET A 285 -2.10 19.67 1.06
CA MET A 285 -3.06 19.74 2.16
C MET A 285 -2.44 20.21 3.49
N GLY A 286 -1.13 20.50 3.53
CA GLY A 286 -0.43 20.89 4.74
C GLY A 286 -0.20 19.74 5.74
N ILE A 287 -0.26 18.50 5.28
CA ILE A 287 -0.06 17.30 6.11
C ILE A 287 1.41 16.90 6.03
N GLU A 288 2.03 16.72 7.19
CA GLU A 288 3.44 16.32 7.31
C GLU A 288 3.64 14.84 6.92
N THR A 289 4.65 14.58 6.08
CA THR A 289 5.10 13.22 5.76
C THR A 289 6.53 12.95 6.23
N GLY A 290 7.33 13.98 6.41
CA GLY A 290 8.76 13.90 6.65
C GLY A 290 9.57 13.47 5.42
N ILE A 291 8.97 13.50 4.22
CA ILE A 291 9.57 13.05 2.98
C ILE A 291 9.95 14.27 2.13
N ASP A 292 11.16 14.26 1.60
CA ASP A 292 11.62 15.19 0.58
C ASP A 292 11.15 14.71 -0.79
N LEU A 293 10.24 15.48 -1.40
CA LEU A 293 9.62 15.11 -2.67
C LEU A 293 10.62 15.13 -3.84
N ASP A 294 11.61 16.01 -3.81
CA ASP A 294 12.61 16.10 -4.88
C ASP A 294 13.55 14.89 -4.86
N LEU A 295 14.03 14.49 -3.69
CA LEU A 295 14.84 13.27 -3.54
C LEU A 295 14.01 12.00 -3.85
N LEU A 296 12.72 11.99 -3.52
CA LEU A 296 11.82 10.89 -3.87
C LEU A 296 11.66 10.76 -5.40
N ILE A 297 11.48 11.88 -6.10
CA ILE A 297 11.39 11.92 -7.57
C ILE A 297 12.68 11.38 -8.19
N ASP A 298 13.85 11.73 -7.63
CA ASP A 298 15.14 11.22 -8.11
C ASP A 298 15.28 9.70 -7.88
N ALA A 299 14.75 9.18 -6.78
CA ALA A 299 14.66 7.73 -6.55
C ALA A 299 13.73 7.05 -7.58
N GLY A 300 12.58 7.67 -7.88
CA GLY A 300 11.64 7.20 -8.89
C GLY A 300 12.23 7.22 -10.30
N GLN A 301 13.00 8.26 -10.64
CA GLN A 301 13.69 8.34 -11.93
C GLN A 301 14.78 7.27 -12.05
N PHE A 302 15.57 7.08 -10.98
CA PHE A 302 16.61 6.05 -10.94
C PHE A 302 16.08 4.65 -11.29
N ILE A 303 14.99 4.23 -10.65
CA ILE A 303 14.45 2.89 -10.91
C ILE A 303 13.74 2.82 -12.27
N SER A 304 13.10 3.90 -12.72
CA SER A 304 12.46 3.98 -14.03
C SER A 304 13.48 3.88 -15.16
N ASP A 305 14.62 4.53 -15.03
CA ASP A 305 15.73 4.47 -15.99
C ASP A 305 16.31 3.06 -16.08
N PHE A 306 16.52 2.40 -14.93
CA PHE A 306 16.98 1.02 -14.89
C PHE A 306 15.99 0.07 -15.60
N LEU A 307 14.70 0.26 -15.37
CA LEU A 307 13.65 -0.57 -15.99
C LEU A 307 13.36 -0.20 -17.46
N GLY A 308 13.96 0.87 -17.97
CA GLY A 308 13.79 1.35 -19.34
C GLY A 308 12.37 1.82 -19.65
N ARG A 309 11.65 2.33 -18.64
CA ARG A 309 10.29 2.83 -18.79
C ARG A 309 10.04 4.13 -18.02
N ALA A 310 9.09 4.93 -18.48
CA ALA A 310 8.69 6.13 -17.76
C ALA A 310 8.04 5.78 -16.40
N THR A 311 8.19 6.69 -15.44
CA THR A 311 7.44 6.63 -14.18
C THR A 311 5.93 6.64 -14.42
N ASN A 312 5.17 5.90 -13.61
CA ASN A 312 3.71 5.98 -13.57
C ASN A 312 3.21 7.15 -12.70
N SER A 313 4.09 7.76 -11.89
CA SER A 313 3.74 8.94 -11.10
C SER A 313 3.46 10.15 -11.98
N ARG A 314 2.29 10.76 -11.81
CA ARG A 314 1.91 11.99 -12.49
C ARG A 314 2.67 13.18 -11.93
N ALA A 315 2.75 13.30 -10.60
CA ALA A 315 3.51 14.35 -9.94
C ALA A 315 5.01 14.22 -10.22
N GLY A 316 5.55 13.00 -10.12
CA GLY A 316 6.96 12.71 -10.41
C GLY A 316 7.32 13.14 -11.83
N LYS A 317 6.55 12.72 -12.83
CA LYS A 317 6.77 13.11 -14.23
C LYS A 317 6.73 14.62 -14.44
N ALA A 318 5.70 15.28 -13.92
CA ALA A 318 5.50 16.72 -14.12
C ALA A 318 6.60 17.55 -13.47
N LEU A 319 6.97 17.24 -12.21
CA LEU A 319 7.98 17.96 -11.46
C LEU A 319 9.39 17.68 -11.98
N PHE A 320 9.70 16.45 -12.38
CA PHE A 320 10.98 16.12 -13.00
C PHE A 320 11.17 16.90 -14.30
N THR A 321 10.16 16.90 -15.19
CA THR A 321 10.24 17.69 -16.45
C THR A 321 10.44 19.18 -16.19
N LYS A 322 9.75 19.73 -15.19
CA LYS A 322 9.89 21.15 -14.81
C LYS A 322 11.30 21.49 -14.32
N ARG A 323 12.01 20.55 -13.67
CA ARG A 323 13.41 20.75 -13.21
C ARG A 323 14.42 20.71 -14.35
N GLN A 324 14.06 20.13 -15.50
CA GLN A 324 14.94 20.04 -16.69
C GLN A 324 14.78 21.25 -17.64
N ALA A 325 13.73 22.04 -17.48
CA ALA A 325 13.44 23.23 -18.30
C ALA A 325 14.09 24.49 -17.73
#